data_ce55bc08e7b21afd507ff98c8d9a2ea4
#
_entry.id   ce55bc08e7b21afd507ff98c8d9a2ea4
#
_cell.length_a   1.000
_cell.length_b   1.000
_cell.length_c   1.000
_cell.angle_alpha   90.00
_cell.angle_beta   90.00
_cell.angle_gamma   90.00
#
_symmetry.space_group_name_H-M   'P 1'
#
loop_
_entity.id
_entity.type
_entity.pdbx_description
1 polymer ?
#
loop_
_entity_poly.entity_id
_entity_poly.type
_entity_poly.pdbx_seq_one_letter_code
_entity_poly.pdbx_strand_id
1 'polypeptide(L)'
;FSGTGSRDDVGIKALDEHTLQVELIQPTAYFLNLVSFFTYMPCREDMASTGEGWERDPAKCITNGAFYLEEYKIGSHVLLKKNENFWNKDNVKLAGIKGLFITDATTSLQGYEAGEINVTSTLPGEEIPRLLAEDPNFVSEPALGTTYIEFNMDAEIVNDVNVRKALSLAIDRKLICDQVLRNGAVPAAAFVAPAFKLSTGESMRTMDEYGNVTTEFEINPNSAEVDKAREYLAAAGYPNGEGLPTITYLYNEGTGHQQIGEALQQMWGQLGATVTLESQEWATFLNTRKAGDYSIARNGWVADYNDPICFLDMWVTNSGNNDVQFGKGAAADAKIYSIDLTPYGYDTKVENGTWAETYDV
;
A
#
# COMPACT_ATOMS: atom_id res chain seq x y z
N PHE A 1 -4.20 -13.70 -18.66
CA PHE A 1 -3.15 -12.69 -18.51
C PHE A 1 -1.85 -13.12 -19.20
N SER A 2 -1.44 -14.36 -19.02
CA SER A 2 -0.23 -14.91 -19.68
C SER A 2 -0.39 -15.13 -21.19
N GLY A 3 -1.59 -14.96 -21.76
CA GLY A 3 -1.91 -15.30 -23.15
C GLY A 3 -2.02 -16.80 -23.44
N THR A 4 -1.99 -17.63 -22.40
CA THR A 4 -2.09 -19.10 -22.52
C THR A 4 -3.48 -19.66 -22.21
N GLY A 5 -4.35 -18.88 -21.54
CA GLY A 5 -5.73 -19.24 -21.25
C GLY A 5 -6.71 -18.68 -22.27
N SER A 6 -7.91 -19.22 -22.31
CA SER A 6 -9.03 -18.75 -23.11
C SER A 6 -10.10 -18.06 -22.26
N ARG A 7 -11.01 -17.34 -22.89
CA ARG A 7 -12.17 -16.74 -22.23
C ARG A 7 -13.06 -17.82 -21.55
N ASP A 8 -13.09 -19.00 -22.10
CA ASP A 8 -13.91 -20.11 -21.60
C ASP A 8 -13.32 -20.75 -20.34
N ASP A 9 -12.05 -20.49 -20.03
CA ASP A 9 -11.39 -20.95 -18.80
C ASP A 9 -11.76 -20.08 -17.59
N VAL A 10 -12.41 -18.94 -17.81
CA VAL A 10 -12.86 -18.05 -16.75
C VAL A 10 -14.23 -18.52 -16.25
N GLY A 11 -14.38 -18.77 -14.95
CA GLY A 11 -15.61 -19.27 -14.31
C GLY A 11 -16.77 -18.26 -14.28
N ILE A 12 -16.95 -17.46 -15.35
CA ILE A 12 -18.02 -16.44 -15.46
C ILE A 12 -18.90 -16.77 -16.68
N LYS A 13 -20.20 -16.96 -16.45
CA LYS A 13 -21.17 -17.30 -17.50
C LYS A 13 -22.45 -16.48 -17.38
N ALA A 14 -22.90 -15.86 -18.44
CA ALA A 14 -24.26 -15.36 -18.56
C ALA A 14 -25.18 -16.54 -18.89
N LEU A 15 -26.08 -16.89 -17.96
CA LEU A 15 -27.04 -17.99 -18.16
C LEU A 15 -28.25 -17.53 -18.99
N ASP A 16 -28.64 -16.28 -18.81
CA ASP A 16 -29.70 -15.58 -19.54
C ASP A 16 -29.45 -14.05 -19.51
N GLU A 17 -30.42 -13.26 -19.98
CA GLU A 17 -30.29 -11.78 -20.03
C GLU A 17 -30.16 -11.09 -18.68
N HIS A 18 -30.47 -11.79 -17.57
CA HIS A 18 -30.50 -11.20 -16.24
C HIS A 18 -29.69 -11.99 -15.20
N THR A 19 -29.13 -13.16 -15.56
CA THR A 19 -28.46 -14.06 -14.65
C THR A 19 -26.99 -14.23 -15.04
N LEU A 20 -26.11 -13.78 -14.15
CA LEU A 20 -24.66 -14.01 -14.21
C LEU A 20 -24.25 -15.04 -13.17
N GLN A 21 -23.64 -16.13 -13.61
CA GLN A 21 -23.04 -17.14 -12.73
C GLN A 21 -21.55 -16.93 -12.63
N VAL A 22 -21.03 -16.93 -11.39
CA VAL A 22 -19.60 -16.94 -11.12
C VAL A 22 -19.25 -18.21 -10.36
N GLU A 23 -18.27 -18.95 -10.86
CA GLU A 23 -17.72 -20.15 -10.23
C GLU A 23 -16.31 -19.82 -9.73
N LEU A 24 -16.10 -20.00 -8.42
CA LEU A 24 -14.83 -19.75 -7.76
C LEU A 24 -14.01 -21.03 -7.70
N ILE A 25 -12.69 -20.93 -7.88
CA ILE A 25 -11.77 -22.07 -7.80
C ILE A 25 -11.76 -22.66 -6.39
N GLN A 26 -11.96 -21.81 -5.37
CA GLN A 26 -12.00 -22.18 -3.96
C GLN A 26 -12.98 -21.30 -3.19
N PRO A 27 -13.47 -21.73 -2.01
CA PRO A 27 -14.29 -20.86 -1.16
C PRO A 27 -13.54 -19.56 -0.81
N THR A 28 -14.14 -18.42 -1.16
CA THR A 28 -13.54 -17.10 -0.97
C THR A 28 -14.50 -16.22 -0.18
N ALA A 29 -14.30 -16.12 1.13
CA ALA A 29 -15.20 -15.40 2.04
C ALA A 29 -15.34 -13.90 1.70
N TYR A 30 -14.30 -13.30 1.12
CA TYR A 30 -14.25 -11.89 0.75
C TYR A 30 -14.72 -11.61 -0.68
N PHE A 31 -15.25 -12.57 -1.41
CA PHE A 31 -15.65 -12.40 -2.82
C PHE A 31 -16.64 -11.25 -3.03
N LEU A 32 -17.61 -11.07 -2.13
CA LEU A 32 -18.56 -9.96 -2.24
C LEU A 32 -17.90 -8.59 -2.06
N ASN A 33 -16.82 -8.50 -1.30
CA ASN A 33 -16.00 -7.28 -1.21
C ASN A 33 -15.23 -7.05 -2.52
N LEU A 34 -14.69 -8.10 -3.12
CA LEU A 34 -14.00 -8.01 -4.42
C LEU A 34 -14.91 -7.45 -5.52
N VAL A 35 -16.15 -7.94 -5.64
CA VAL A 35 -17.06 -7.46 -6.70
C VAL A 35 -17.54 -6.02 -6.49
N SER A 36 -17.30 -5.41 -5.34
CA SER A 36 -17.50 -3.98 -5.09
C SER A 36 -16.27 -3.12 -5.46
N PHE A 37 -15.12 -3.73 -5.68
CA PHE A 37 -13.90 -3.05 -6.07
C PHE A 37 -13.96 -2.61 -7.54
N PHE A 38 -13.46 -1.42 -7.85
CA PHE A 38 -13.64 -0.80 -9.17
C PHE A 38 -13.13 -1.64 -10.34
N THR A 39 -12.12 -2.48 -10.14
CA THR A 39 -11.57 -3.38 -11.18
C THR A 39 -12.61 -4.41 -11.67
N TYR A 40 -13.58 -4.76 -10.81
CA TYR A 40 -14.66 -5.70 -11.15
C TYR A 40 -15.90 -5.02 -11.72
N MET A 41 -15.92 -3.70 -11.84
CA MET A 41 -17.05 -3.00 -12.43
C MET A 41 -17.17 -3.34 -13.93
N PRO A 42 -18.39 -3.61 -14.42
CA PRO A 42 -18.58 -3.96 -15.82
C PRO A 42 -18.28 -2.80 -16.75
N CYS A 43 -17.52 -3.07 -17.80
CA CYS A 43 -17.27 -2.13 -18.91
C CYS A 43 -17.93 -2.63 -20.18
N ARG A 44 -18.50 -1.72 -20.98
CA ARG A 44 -19.01 -2.06 -22.29
C ARG A 44 -17.87 -2.32 -23.28
N GLU A 45 -17.90 -3.48 -23.92
CA GLU A 45 -16.86 -3.92 -24.84
C GLU A 45 -16.70 -2.96 -26.02
N ASP A 46 -17.81 -2.45 -26.59
CA ASP A 46 -17.82 -1.53 -27.72
C ASP A 46 -17.13 -0.18 -27.41
N MET A 47 -17.11 0.23 -26.14
CA MET A 47 -16.40 1.43 -25.70
C MET A 47 -14.94 1.13 -25.33
N ALA A 48 -14.71 0.13 -24.51
CA ALA A 48 -13.37 -0.25 -24.07
C ALA A 48 -12.46 -0.66 -25.24
N SER A 49 -13.00 -1.31 -26.27
CA SER A 49 -12.26 -1.71 -27.48
C SER A 49 -11.85 -0.56 -28.40
N THR A 50 -12.32 0.68 -28.15
CA THR A 50 -11.89 1.87 -28.93
C THR A 50 -10.45 2.30 -28.63
N GLY A 51 -9.77 1.68 -27.66
CA GLY A 51 -8.40 1.96 -27.27
C GLY A 51 -8.29 2.82 -26.01
N GLU A 52 -7.08 3.20 -25.65
CA GLU A 52 -6.82 4.02 -24.45
C GLU A 52 -7.52 5.40 -24.51
N GLY A 53 -7.90 5.89 -23.34
CA GLY A 53 -8.50 7.23 -23.18
C GLY A 53 -10.01 7.28 -23.33
N TRP A 54 -10.69 6.13 -23.61
CA TRP A 54 -12.14 6.09 -23.68
C TRP A 54 -12.81 6.55 -22.38
N GLU A 55 -12.16 6.30 -21.25
CA GLU A 55 -12.61 6.66 -19.91
C GLU A 55 -12.59 8.18 -19.65
N ARG A 56 -11.88 8.94 -20.49
CA ARG A 56 -11.77 10.41 -20.42
C ARG A 56 -12.56 11.14 -21.50
N ASP A 57 -13.15 10.40 -22.42
CA ASP A 57 -13.97 10.94 -23.49
C ASP A 57 -15.45 10.88 -23.08
N PRO A 58 -16.13 12.03 -22.84
CA PRO A 58 -17.55 12.05 -22.45
C PRO A 58 -18.48 11.30 -23.40
N ALA A 59 -18.11 11.20 -24.68
CA ALA A 59 -18.90 10.47 -25.66
C ALA A 59 -18.76 8.95 -25.57
N LYS A 60 -17.71 8.47 -24.92
CA LYS A 60 -17.36 7.05 -24.80
C LYS A 60 -17.46 6.52 -23.37
N CYS A 61 -17.27 7.37 -22.37
CA CYS A 61 -17.36 7.01 -20.96
C CYS A 61 -18.81 6.78 -20.53
N ILE A 62 -19.39 5.66 -20.95
CA ILE A 62 -20.75 5.27 -20.58
C ILE A 62 -20.73 4.59 -19.21
N THR A 63 -21.66 4.98 -18.35
CA THR A 63 -21.74 4.49 -16.98
C THR A 63 -23.17 4.13 -16.57
N ASN A 64 -23.31 3.17 -15.68
CA ASN A 64 -24.54 2.88 -14.94
C ASN A 64 -24.51 3.47 -13.51
N GLY A 65 -23.50 4.26 -13.16
CA GLY A 65 -23.31 4.89 -11.85
C GLY A 65 -24.17 6.14 -11.64
N ALA A 66 -24.07 6.70 -10.43
CA ALA A 66 -24.84 7.87 -9.99
C ALA A 66 -24.54 9.17 -10.76
N PHE A 67 -23.35 9.24 -11.34
CA PHE A 67 -22.89 10.40 -12.12
C PHE A 67 -22.30 9.92 -13.44
N TYR A 68 -22.39 10.76 -14.48
CA TYR A 68 -21.74 10.55 -15.76
C TYR A 68 -20.71 11.64 -16.04
N LEU A 69 -19.71 11.32 -16.86
CA LEU A 69 -18.69 12.26 -17.27
C LEU A 69 -19.27 13.27 -18.27
N GLU A 70 -19.27 14.54 -17.90
CA GLU A 70 -19.69 15.65 -18.78
C GLU A 70 -18.51 16.30 -19.47
N GLU A 71 -17.40 16.51 -18.72
CA GLU A 71 -16.18 17.14 -19.24
C GLU A 71 -14.95 16.57 -18.53
N TYR A 72 -13.90 16.33 -19.30
CA TYR A 72 -12.56 16.05 -18.81
C TYR A 72 -11.57 17.00 -19.45
N LYS A 73 -11.05 17.94 -18.66
CA LYS A 73 -10.08 18.93 -19.12
C LYS A 73 -8.72 18.67 -18.49
N ILE A 74 -7.81 18.12 -19.30
CA ILE A 74 -6.45 17.75 -18.86
C ILE A 74 -5.78 18.94 -18.16
N GLY A 75 -5.17 18.68 -16.99
CA GLY A 75 -4.46 19.66 -16.18
C GLY A 75 -5.35 20.72 -15.51
N SER A 76 -6.69 20.58 -15.60
CA SER A 76 -7.63 21.55 -15.03
C SER A 76 -8.67 20.89 -14.13
N HIS A 77 -9.60 20.13 -14.70
CA HIS A 77 -10.68 19.55 -13.92
C HIS A 77 -11.41 18.40 -14.63
N VAL A 78 -12.16 17.66 -13.86
CA VAL A 78 -13.21 16.75 -14.31
C VAL A 78 -14.57 17.27 -13.84
N LEU A 79 -15.57 17.24 -14.71
CA LEU A 79 -16.95 17.58 -14.39
C LEU A 79 -17.86 16.37 -14.56
N LEU A 80 -18.49 15.97 -13.48
CA LEU A 80 -19.47 14.91 -13.43
C LEU A 80 -20.85 15.51 -13.19
N LYS A 81 -21.88 15.01 -13.90
CA LYS A 81 -23.28 15.38 -13.70
C LYS A 81 -24.11 14.20 -13.22
N LYS A 82 -25.18 14.48 -12.50
CA LYS A 82 -26.13 13.47 -12.02
C LYS A 82 -26.68 12.67 -13.19
N ASN A 83 -26.67 11.36 -13.03
CA ASN A 83 -27.23 10.43 -14.01
C ASN A 83 -28.71 10.15 -13.71
N GLU A 84 -29.59 10.71 -14.50
CA GLU A 84 -31.04 10.51 -14.36
C GLU A 84 -31.50 9.07 -14.70
N ASN A 85 -30.65 8.27 -15.30
CA ASN A 85 -30.90 6.86 -15.58
C ASN A 85 -30.36 5.92 -14.47
N PHE A 86 -29.71 6.45 -13.44
CA PHE A 86 -29.23 5.66 -12.31
C PHE A 86 -30.40 5.04 -11.55
N TRP A 87 -30.30 3.74 -11.23
CA TRP A 87 -31.40 2.99 -10.59
C TRP A 87 -31.84 3.60 -9.23
N ASN A 88 -30.95 4.27 -8.51
CA ASN A 88 -31.19 4.89 -7.20
C ASN A 88 -31.07 6.41 -7.24
N LYS A 89 -31.42 7.04 -8.35
CA LYS A 89 -31.25 8.48 -8.58
C LYS A 89 -31.94 9.39 -7.56
N ASP A 90 -33.06 8.94 -7.01
CA ASP A 90 -33.84 9.74 -6.05
C ASP A 90 -33.10 9.96 -4.74
N ASN A 91 -32.16 9.10 -4.39
CA ASN A 91 -31.26 9.24 -3.26
C ASN A 91 -29.99 10.04 -3.55
N VAL A 92 -29.72 10.37 -4.82
CA VAL A 92 -28.60 11.22 -5.21
C VAL A 92 -28.97 12.69 -5.03
N LYS A 93 -28.37 13.34 -4.03
CA LYS A 93 -28.69 14.74 -3.66
C LYS A 93 -27.91 15.78 -4.46
N LEU A 94 -26.71 15.45 -4.88
CA LEU A 94 -25.84 16.36 -5.64
C LEU A 94 -26.26 16.41 -7.12
N ALA A 95 -26.31 17.62 -7.68
CA ALA A 95 -26.54 17.82 -9.11
C ALA A 95 -25.30 17.46 -9.96
N GLY A 96 -24.13 17.54 -9.38
CA GLY A 96 -22.86 17.20 -10.03
C GLY A 96 -21.69 17.35 -9.09
N ILE A 97 -20.52 16.95 -9.58
CA ILE A 97 -19.22 17.01 -8.86
C ILE A 97 -18.21 17.62 -9.83
N LYS A 98 -17.47 18.63 -9.39
CA LYS A 98 -16.35 19.19 -10.13
C LYS A 98 -15.06 18.90 -9.36
N GLY A 99 -14.24 17.99 -9.90
CA GLY A 99 -12.93 17.67 -9.35
C GLY A 99 -11.85 18.57 -9.97
N LEU A 100 -11.16 19.35 -9.18
CA LEU A 100 -10.07 20.22 -9.62
C LEU A 100 -8.74 19.49 -9.49
N PHE A 101 -7.85 19.62 -10.47
CA PHE A 101 -6.50 19.08 -10.43
C PHE A 101 -5.56 20.10 -9.79
N ILE A 102 -5.48 20.06 -8.46
CA ILE A 102 -4.59 20.93 -7.67
C ILE A 102 -3.55 20.03 -7.01
N THR A 103 -2.28 20.24 -7.36
CA THR A 103 -1.16 19.44 -6.83
C THR A 103 -0.52 20.05 -5.58
N ASP A 104 -0.63 21.37 -5.42
CA ASP A 104 -0.10 22.07 -4.26
C ASP A 104 -1.10 22.07 -3.10
N ALA A 105 -0.64 21.52 -1.97
CA ALA A 105 -1.47 21.31 -0.77
C ALA A 105 -1.92 22.64 -0.14
N THR A 106 -1.06 23.65 -0.15
CA THR A 106 -1.35 24.97 0.41
C THR A 106 -2.43 25.69 -0.41
N THR A 107 -2.31 25.61 -1.74
CA THR A 107 -3.34 26.13 -2.66
C THR A 107 -4.69 25.45 -2.46
N SER A 108 -4.67 24.14 -2.26
CA SER A 108 -5.89 23.36 -2.01
C SER A 108 -6.58 23.76 -0.71
N LEU A 109 -5.82 23.91 0.38
CA LEU A 109 -6.34 24.35 1.66
C LEU A 109 -6.88 25.80 1.60
N GLN A 110 -6.15 26.73 0.97
CA GLN A 110 -6.61 28.11 0.79
C GLN A 110 -7.91 28.18 -0.01
N GLY A 111 -8.07 27.36 -1.06
CA GLY A 111 -9.31 27.28 -1.83
C GLY A 111 -10.49 26.77 -0.97
N TYR A 112 -10.25 25.82 -0.05
CA TYR A 112 -11.24 25.36 0.90
C TYR A 112 -11.62 26.47 1.91
N GLU A 113 -10.65 27.12 2.52
CA GLU A 113 -10.87 28.21 3.48
C GLU A 113 -11.57 29.43 2.86
N ALA A 114 -11.30 29.69 1.58
CA ALA A 114 -12.01 30.71 0.80
C ALA A 114 -13.43 30.32 0.39
N GLY A 115 -13.85 29.07 0.58
CA GLY A 115 -15.14 28.55 0.15
C GLY A 115 -15.25 28.26 -1.34
N GLU A 116 -14.14 28.25 -2.07
CA GLU A 116 -14.08 27.90 -3.50
C GLU A 116 -14.08 26.38 -3.72
N ILE A 117 -13.59 25.63 -2.73
CA ILE A 117 -13.53 24.18 -2.69
C ILE A 117 -14.36 23.70 -1.50
N ASN A 118 -15.23 22.73 -1.72
CA ASN A 118 -16.08 22.19 -0.66
C ASN A 118 -15.44 21.04 0.11
N VAL A 119 -14.56 20.27 -0.54
CA VAL A 119 -13.88 19.11 0.05
C VAL A 119 -12.46 19.06 -0.50
N THR A 120 -11.47 18.89 0.37
CA THR A 120 -10.09 18.60 0.00
C THR A 120 -9.51 17.52 0.90
N SER A 121 -8.66 16.66 0.35
CA SER A 121 -7.88 15.67 1.11
C SER A 121 -6.37 15.93 1.01
N THR A 122 -5.95 16.90 0.20
CA THR A 122 -4.56 17.29 0.04
C THR A 122 -4.27 18.47 0.96
N LEU A 123 -3.61 18.21 2.09
CA LEU A 123 -3.38 19.17 3.16
C LEU A 123 -1.89 19.28 3.50
N PRO A 124 -1.38 20.49 3.80
CA PRO A 124 -0.04 20.64 4.35
C PRO A 124 0.03 19.98 5.74
N GLY A 125 1.06 19.15 5.98
CA GLY A 125 1.21 18.41 7.23
C GLY A 125 1.27 19.31 8.46
N GLU A 126 1.87 20.48 8.34
CA GLU A 126 1.99 21.50 9.41
C GLU A 126 0.65 22.10 9.81
N GLU A 127 -0.36 22.10 8.93
CA GLU A 127 -1.69 22.63 9.19
C GLU A 127 -2.62 21.60 9.87
N ILE A 128 -2.30 20.32 9.80
CA ILE A 128 -3.16 19.26 10.36
C ILE A 128 -3.45 19.45 11.85
N PRO A 129 -2.47 19.78 12.73
CA PRO A 129 -2.76 20.03 14.15
C PRO A 129 -3.73 21.20 14.38
N ARG A 130 -3.63 22.26 13.58
CA ARG A 130 -4.54 23.40 13.62
C ARG A 130 -5.95 23.00 13.19
N LEU A 131 -6.06 22.32 12.06
CA LEU A 131 -7.36 21.88 11.52
C LEU A 131 -8.06 20.92 12.47
N LEU A 132 -7.34 19.98 13.08
CA LEU A 132 -7.88 19.08 14.12
C LEU A 132 -8.44 19.83 15.33
N ALA A 133 -7.85 20.96 15.70
CA ALA A 133 -8.25 21.74 16.86
C ALA A 133 -9.38 22.74 16.55
N GLU A 134 -9.43 23.29 15.35
CA GLU A 134 -10.21 24.49 15.03
C GLU A 134 -11.33 24.26 14.01
N ASP A 135 -11.16 23.31 13.06
CA ASP A 135 -12.15 23.06 12.02
C ASP A 135 -13.06 21.88 12.37
N PRO A 136 -14.35 22.13 12.69
CA PRO A 136 -15.29 21.07 13.04
C PRO A 136 -15.64 20.14 11.85
N ASN A 137 -15.26 20.50 10.63
CA ASN A 137 -15.45 19.67 9.45
C ASN A 137 -14.22 18.83 9.11
N PHE A 138 -13.11 19.03 9.84
CA PHE A 138 -11.92 18.20 9.65
C PHE A 138 -12.17 16.79 10.20
N VAL A 139 -12.02 15.80 9.34
CA VAL A 139 -12.22 14.38 9.68
C VAL A 139 -10.88 13.66 9.55
N SER A 140 -10.47 12.97 10.61
CA SER A 140 -9.34 12.05 10.60
C SER A 140 -9.83 10.66 10.99
N GLU A 141 -9.75 9.71 10.06
CA GLU A 141 -10.20 8.34 10.28
C GLU A 141 -9.06 7.34 10.04
N PRO A 142 -8.98 6.26 10.82
CA PRO A 142 -8.02 5.20 10.56
C PRO A 142 -8.21 4.58 9.18
N ALA A 143 -7.17 4.53 8.39
CA ALA A 143 -7.17 3.79 7.12
C ALA A 143 -6.70 2.35 7.32
N LEU A 144 -7.23 1.41 6.54
CA LEU A 144 -6.68 0.06 6.42
C LEU A 144 -5.41 0.10 5.56
N GLY A 145 -4.39 0.79 6.05
CA GLY A 145 -3.17 1.04 5.29
C GLY A 145 -1.93 1.07 6.16
N THR A 146 -0.80 0.72 5.57
CA THR A 146 0.52 0.78 6.21
C THR A 146 1.51 1.41 5.26
N THR A 147 2.20 2.46 5.72
CA THR A 147 3.41 2.98 5.07
C THR A 147 4.60 2.24 5.63
N TYR A 148 5.47 1.76 4.78
CA TYR A 148 6.61 0.94 5.17
C TYR A 148 7.83 1.22 4.30
N ILE A 149 8.95 0.66 4.73
CA ILE A 149 10.20 0.63 3.98
C ILE A 149 10.39 -0.80 3.52
N GLU A 150 10.71 -0.97 2.26
CA GLU A 150 11.01 -2.27 1.68
C GLU A 150 12.48 -2.43 1.37
N PHE A 151 12.95 -3.66 1.54
CA PHE A 151 14.30 -4.10 1.22
C PHE A 151 14.23 -5.00 -0.02
N ASN A 152 14.99 -4.67 -1.06
CA ASN A 152 15.13 -5.55 -2.21
C ASN A 152 16.03 -6.73 -1.83
N MET A 153 15.48 -7.94 -1.83
CA MET A 153 16.18 -9.15 -1.40
C MET A 153 17.36 -9.52 -2.30
N ASP A 154 17.39 -9.02 -3.55
CA ASP A 154 18.51 -9.22 -4.48
C ASP A 154 19.63 -8.18 -4.32
N ALA A 155 19.39 -7.10 -3.56
CA ALA A 155 20.41 -6.08 -3.36
C ALA A 155 21.43 -6.51 -2.32
N GLU A 156 22.72 -6.51 -2.69
CA GLU A 156 23.85 -7.04 -1.90
C GLU A 156 23.88 -6.49 -0.46
N ILE A 157 23.63 -5.19 -0.30
CA ILE A 157 23.71 -4.52 1.03
C ILE A 157 22.64 -5.01 2.01
N VAL A 158 21.48 -5.42 1.53
CA VAL A 158 20.31 -5.80 2.36
C VAL A 158 19.92 -7.27 2.22
N ASN A 159 20.67 -8.08 1.51
CA ASN A 159 20.43 -9.53 1.47
C ASN A 159 20.79 -10.21 2.80
N ASP A 160 21.67 -9.63 3.62
CA ASP A 160 21.93 -10.09 4.98
C ASP A 160 20.77 -9.72 5.92
N VAL A 161 20.20 -10.71 6.58
CA VAL A 161 19.11 -10.55 7.53
C VAL A 161 19.48 -9.66 8.73
N ASN A 162 20.74 -9.68 9.17
CA ASN A 162 21.18 -8.87 10.29
C ASN A 162 21.26 -7.39 9.91
N VAL A 163 21.64 -7.07 8.65
CA VAL A 163 21.57 -5.69 8.14
C VAL A 163 20.13 -5.20 8.13
N ARG A 164 19.20 -6.00 7.61
CA ARG A 164 17.76 -5.63 7.59
C ARG A 164 17.21 -5.41 8.99
N LYS A 165 17.53 -6.32 9.94
CA LYS A 165 17.14 -6.19 11.35
C LYS A 165 17.73 -4.92 11.97
N ALA A 166 19.02 -4.66 11.77
CA ALA A 166 19.68 -3.47 12.29
C ALA A 166 19.00 -2.18 11.80
N LEU A 167 18.80 -2.05 10.49
CA LEU A 167 18.16 -0.88 9.92
C LEU A 167 16.70 -0.71 10.41
N SER A 168 15.97 -1.82 10.58
CA SER A 168 14.58 -1.77 11.07
C SER A 168 14.50 -1.36 12.54
N LEU A 169 15.37 -1.91 13.42
CA LEU A 169 15.37 -1.62 14.85
C LEU A 169 15.85 -0.19 15.18
N ALA A 170 16.66 0.42 14.33
CA ALA A 170 17.12 1.79 14.49
C ALA A 170 16.05 2.86 14.21
N ILE A 171 14.89 2.47 13.68
CA ILE A 171 13.82 3.42 13.32
C ILE A 171 12.92 3.70 14.53
N ASP A 172 12.88 4.96 14.96
CA ASP A 172 11.89 5.46 15.91
C ASP A 172 10.59 5.81 15.16
N ARG A 173 9.67 4.84 15.10
CA ARG A 173 8.41 4.97 14.39
C ARG A 173 7.49 5.98 15.06
N LYS A 174 7.53 6.06 16.39
CA LYS A 174 6.74 7.02 17.14
C LYS A 174 7.18 8.45 16.85
N LEU A 175 8.46 8.72 16.80
CA LEU A 175 9.00 10.03 16.42
C LEU A 175 8.53 10.42 15.00
N ILE A 176 8.58 9.48 14.04
CA ILE A 176 8.09 9.75 12.68
C ILE A 176 6.61 10.12 12.70
N CYS A 177 5.76 9.37 13.40
CA CYS A 177 4.33 9.64 13.47
C CYS A 177 4.02 10.97 14.16
N ASP A 178 4.65 11.22 15.33
CA ASP A 178 4.30 12.34 16.21
C ASP A 178 4.93 13.66 15.77
N GLN A 179 6.12 13.63 15.17
CA GLN A 179 6.89 14.84 14.91
C GLN A 179 7.10 15.14 13.43
N VAL A 180 7.15 14.10 12.58
CA VAL A 180 7.34 14.28 11.15
C VAL A 180 5.99 14.34 10.44
N LEU A 181 5.16 13.32 10.58
CA LEU A 181 3.88 13.23 9.87
C LEU A 181 2.77 14.08 10.50
N ARG A 182 2.58 14.01 11.81
CA ARG A 182 1.57 14.77 12.59
C ARG A 182 0.13 14.65 12.08
N ASN A 183 -0.16 13.59 11.35
CA ASN A 183 -1.43 13.39 10.64
C ASN A 183 -2.35 12.36 11.30
N GLY A 184 -2.06 11.96 12.54
CA GLY A 184 -2.81 10.92 13.26
C GLY A 184 -2.38 9.50 12.94
N ALA A 185 -1.33 9.30 12.12
CA ALA A 185 -0.73 8.00 11.89
C ALA A 185 -0.20 7.39 13.20
N VAL A 186 -0.31 6.08 13.34
CA VAL A 186 0.17 5.34 14.51
C VAL A 186 1.39 4.50 14.14
N PRO A 187 2.34 4.31 15.07
CA PRO A 187 3.51 3.49 14.84
C PRO A 187 3.11 2.05 14.49
N ALA A 188 3.59 1.53 13.36
CA ALA A 188 3.28 0.17 12.93
C ALA A 188 4.24 -0.84 13.57
N ALA A 189 3.70 -1.84 14.27
CA ALA A 189 4.45 -2.97 14.79
C ALA A 189 4.61 -4.10 13.76
N ALA A 190 3.78 -4.11 12.70
CA ALA A 190 3.81 -5.11 11.67
C ALA A 190 3.17 -4.60 10.36
N PHE A 191 3.30 -5.38 9.29
CA PHE A 191 2.90 -4.99 7.94
C PHE A 191 1.38 -4.91 7.75
N VAL A 192 0.63 -5.93 8.15
CA VAL A 192 -0.85 -5.92 8.04
C VAL A 192 -1.42 -4.90 9.01
N ALA A 193 -2.28 -4.00 8.55
CA ALA A 193 -2.89 -2.96 9.39
C ALA A 193 -3.70 -3.55 10.57
N PRO A 194 -3.68 -2.93 11.76
CA PRO A 194 -4.29 -3.51 12.97
C PRO A 194 -5.82 -3.51 12.97
N ALA A 195 -6.46 -2.76 12.07
CA ALA A 195 -7.93 -2.65 12.04
C ALA A 195 -8.63 -3.86 11.41
N PHE A 196 -7.90 -4.81 10.83
CA PHE A 196 -8.50 -6.07 10.36
C PHE A 196 -9.00 -6.92 11.52
N LYS A 197 -10.19 -7.50 11.32
CA LYS A 197 -10.82 -8.38 12.30
C LYS A 197 -10.97 -9.79 11.75
N LEU A 198 -10.84 -10.76 12.65
CA LEU A 198 -11.20 -12.14 12.37
C LEU A 198 -12.72 -12.29 12.20
N SER A 199 -13.17 -13.41 11.66
CA SER A 199 -14.60 -13.74 11.55
C SER A 199 -15.33 -13.75 12.90
N THR A 200 -14.60 -13.89 14.00
CA THR A 200 -15.10 -13.79 15.38
C THR A 200 -15.39 -12.35 15.82
N GLY A 201 -14.95 -11.35 15.06
CA GLY A 201 -14.99 -9.93 15.41
C GLY A 201 -13.80 -9.45 16.25
N GLU A 202 -12.89 -10.34 16.62
CA GLU A 202 -11.66 -10.03 17.34
C GLU A 202 -10.63 -9.41 16.40
N SER A 203 -9.67 -8.64 16.96
CA SER A 203 -8.54 -8.14 16.17
C SER A 203 -7.73 -9.31 15.63
N MET A 204 -7.35 -9.25 14.36
CA MET A 204 -6.37 -10.18 13.79
C MET A 204 -5.03 -10.12 14.53
N ARG A 205 -4.74 -8.99 15.18
CA ARG A 205 -3.52 -8.81 15.95
C ARG A 205 -3.76 -8.97 17.42
N THR A 206 -2.89 -9.73 18.08
CA THR A 206 -2.87 -9.82 19.53
C THR A 206 -2.45 -8.45 20.11
N MET A 207 -3.22 -7.97 21.07
CA MET A 207 -2.91 -6.74 21.80
C MET A 207 -2.58 -7.09 23.26
N ASP A 208 -1.68 -6.32 23.84
CA ASP A 208 -1.43 -6.39 25.29
C ASP A 208 -2.58 -5.73 26.09
N GLU A 209 -2.50 -5.81 27.42
CA GLU A 209 -3.51 -5.23 28.32
C GLU A 209 -3.65 -3.70 28.21
N TYR A 210 -2.68 -3.01 27.57
CA TYR A 210 -2.70 -1.57 27.34
C TYR A 210 -3.16 -1.19 25.92
N GLY A 211 -3.55 -2.18 25.09
CA GLY A 211 -3.99 -1.97 23.72
C GLY A 211 -2.85 -1.83 22.69
N ASN A 212 -1.60 -2.10 23.09
CA ASN A 212 -0.49 -2.14 22.14
C ASN A 212 -0.50 -3.48 21.41
N VAL A 213 -0.22 -3.44 20.11
CA VAL A 213 -0.06 -4.67 19.33
C VAL A 213 1.19 -5.41 19.83
N THR A 214 1.01 -6.63 20.32
CA THR A 214 2.13 -7.51 20.66
C THR A 214 2.76 -8.00 19.37
N THR A 215 4.07 -8.04 19.33
CA THR A 215 4.84 -8.50 18.18
C THR A 215 5.71 -9.66 18.60
N GLU A 216 5.65 -10.75 17.84
CA GLU A 216 6.64 -11.83 17.93
C GLU A 216 7.97 -11.43 17.27
N PHE A 217 7.93 -10.33 16.49
CA PHE A 217 9.10 -9.71 15.88
C PHE A 217 9.75 -8.76 16.89
N GLU A 218 11.03 -8.60 16.79
CA GLU A 218 11.84 -7.81 17.72
C GLU A 218 11.65 -6.28 17.61
N ILE A 219 10.61 -5.83 16.94
CA ILE A 219 10.38 -4.40 16.68
C ILE A 219 9.54 -3.79 17.80
N ASN A 220 10.11 -2.76 18.47
CA ASN A 220 9.35 -1.88 19.34
C ASN A 220 8.73 -0.74 18.52
N PRO A 221 7.39 -0.62 18.40
CA PRO A 221 6.77 0.46 17.63
C PRO A 221 6.94 1.84 18.28
N ASN A 222 7.22 1.91 19.58
CA ASN A 222 7.22 3.15 20.36
C ASN A 222 8.60 3.76 20.57
N SER A 223 9.67 3.05 20.23
CA SER A 223 11.05 3.55 20.36
C SER A 223 12.01 2.79 19.46
N ALA A 224 13.09 3.44 19.06
CA ALA A 224 14.23 2.75 18.44
C ALA A 224 15.00 1.91 19.44
N GLU A 225 15.55 0.79 18.98
CA GLU A 225 16.43 -0.11 19.76
C GLU A 225 17.85 -0.07 19.20
N VAL A 226 18.46 1.11 19.28
CA VAL A 226 19.75 1.43 18.62
C VAL A 226 20.89 0.51 19.06
N ASP A 227 20.98 0.14 20.34
CA ASP A 227 22.05 -0.73 20.82
C ASP A 227 21.92 -2.14 20.24
N LYS A 228 20.71 -2.69 20.21
CA LYS A 228 20.42 -3.97 19.57
C LYS A 228 20.63 -3.92 18.04
N ALA A 229 20.30 -2.79 17.41
CA ALA A 229 20.60 -2.57 16.01
C ALA A 229 22.10 -2.61 15.72
N ARG A 230 22.94 -2.02 16.59
CA ARG A 230 24.40 -2.10 16.49
C ARG A 230 24.93 -3.53 16.66
N GLU A 231 24.34 -4.32 17.55
CA GLU A 231 24.72 -5.74 17.72
C GLU A 231 24.48 -6.54 16.44
N TYR A 232 23.31 -6.36 15.80
CA TYR A 232 23.01 -7.00 14.52
C TYR A 232 23.93 -6.52 13.41
N LEU A 233 24.21 -5.22 13.33
CA LEU A 233 25.11 -4.67 12.31
C LEU A 233 26.55 -5.20 12.48
N ALA A 234 27.01 -5.34 13.72
CA ALA A 234 28.30 -5.95 14.03
C ALA A 234 28.33 -7.44 13.65
N ALA A 235 27.23 -8.18 13.88
CA ALA A 235 27.09 -9.59 13.47
C ALA A 235 27.10 -9.76 11.93
N ALA A 236 26.66 -8.75 11.20
CA ALA A 236 26.78 -8.69 9.75
C ALA A 236 28.19 -8.31 9.25
N GLY A 237 29.13 -8.03 10.14
CA GLY A 237 30.50 -7.66 9.78
C GLY A 237 30.74 -6.14 9.68
N TYR A 238 29.82 -5.30 10.11
CA TYR A 238 29.89 -3.84 10.04
C TYR A 238 29.85 -3.18 11.43
N PRO A 239 30.79 -3.46 12.34
CA PRO A 239 30.78 -2.88 13.69
C PRO A 239 30.85 -1.36 13.60
N ASN A 240 29.91 -0.67 14.26
CA ASN A 240 29.74 0.79 14.20
C ASN A 240 29.58 1.36 12.77
N GLY A 241 29.11 0.56 11.82
CA GLY A 241 28.96 0.95 10.42
C GLY A 241 30.27 0.93 9.61
N GLU A 242 31.37 0.48 10.18
CA GLU A 242 32.66 0.43 9.48
C GLU A 242 32.59 -0.53 8.29
N GLY A 243 32.89 -0.03 7.08
CA GLY A 243 32.84 -0.80 5.86
C GLY A 243 31.44 -1.00 5.27
N LEU A 244 30.39 -0.53 5.91
CA LEU A 244 29.03 -0.57 5.35
C LEU A 244 28.97 0.31 4.10
N PRO A 245 28.52 -0.23 2.94
CA PRO A 245 28.34 0.57 1.75
C PRO A 245 27.30 1.70 1.97
N THR A 246 27.40 2.75 1.16
CA THR A 246 26.40 3.83 1.19
C THR A 246 25.01 3.27 0.87
N ILE A 247 24.06 3.55 1.73
CA ILE A 247 22.65 3.20 1.56
C ILE A 247 21.97 4.27 0.70
N THR A 248 21.31 3.86 -0.37
CA THR A 248 20.40 4.75 -1.10
C THR A 248 18.96 4.44 -0.68
N TYR A 249 18.26 5.44 -0.16
CA TYR A 249 16.84 5.37 0.14
C TYR A 249 16.05 6.04 -0.98
N LEU A 250 15.31 5.24 -1.73
CA LEU A 250 14.48 5.67 -2.86
C LEU A 250 13.06 5.99 -2.40
N TYR A 251 12.52 7.14 -2.83
CA TYR A 251 11.14 7.52 -2.58
C TYR A 251 10.55 8.33 -3.75
N ASN A 252 9.22 8.36 -3.86
CA ASN A 252 8.56 9.22 -4.83
C ASN A 252 8.42 10.66 -4.30
N GLU A 253 8.40 11.61 -5.22
CA GLU A 253 8.19 13.02 -4.91
C GLU A 253 7.01 13.24 -3.97
N GLY A 254 7.16 14.15 -3.03
CA GLY A 254 6.18 14.50 -2.02
C GLY A 254 6.84 14.96 -0.73
N THR A 255 6.35 16.04 -0.15
CA THR A 255 6.96 16.70 1.02
C THR A 255 7.09 15.73 2.21
N GLY A 256 6.05 14.98 2.53
CA GLY A 256 6.10 14.03 3.65
C GLY A 256 7.08 12.88 3.41
N HIS A 257 7.30 12.46 2.17
CA HIS A 257 8.23 11.37 1.85
C HIS A 257 9.68 11.80 2.01
N GLN A 258 10.00 13.02 1.62
CA GLN A 258 11.32 13.61 1.84
C GLN A 258 11.61 13.72 3.33
N GLN A 259 10.69 14.26 4.12
CA GLN A 259 10.84 14.40 5.57
C GLN A 259 11.08 13.05 6.29
N ILE A 260 10.37 12.00 5.86
CA ILE A 260 10.64 10.63 6.35
C ILE A 260 12.06 10.21 5.98
N GLY A 261 12.49 10.42 4.73
CA GLY A 261 13.85 10.11 4.28
C GLY A 261 14.92 10.81 5.11
N GLU A 262 14.76 12.09 5.40
CA GLU A 262 15.66 12.87 6.25
C GLU A 262 15.71 12.31 7.70
N ALA A 263 14.57 11.91 8.25
CA ALA A 263 14.51 11.27 9.55
C ALA A 263 15.25 9.93 9.57
N LEU A 264 15.06 9.10 8.53
CA LEU A 264 15.77 7.83 8.39
C LEU A 264 17.29 8.03 8.24
N GLN A 265 17.70 9.02 7.48
CA GLN A 265 19.12 9.38 7.33
C GLN A 265 19.77 9.70 8.68
N GLN A 266 19.07 10.44 9.54
CA GLN A 266 19.54 10.72 10.89
C GLN A 266 19.57 9.48 11.78
N MET A 267 18.50 8.66 11.74
CA MET A 267 18.40 7.45 12.56
C MET A 267 19.46 6.41 12.19
N TRP A 268 19.63 6.12 10.91
CA TRP A 268 20.66 5.19 10.44
C TRP A 268 22.08 5.75 10.58
N GLY A 269 22.22 7.08 10.53
CA GLY A 269 23.50 7.75 10.87
C GLY A 269 24.02 7.43 12.26
N GLN A 270 23.11 7.15 13.24
CA GLN A 270 23.51 6.71 14.58
C GLN A 270 24.17 5.32 14.60
N LEU A 271 23.96 4.51 13.57
CA LEU A 271 24.64 3.24 13.37
C LEU A 271 25.99 3.39 12.65
N GLY A 272 26.35 4.60 12.24
CA GLY A 272 27.53 4.86 11.39
C GLY A 272 27.24 4.70 9.88
N ALA A 273 25.98 4.50 9.48
CA ALA A 273 25.62 4.37 8.07
C ALA A 273 25.67 5.72 7.36
N THR A 274 26.18 5.71 6.12
CA THR A 274 26.04 6.83 5.18
C THR A 274 24.81 6.60 4.32
N VAL A 275 23.88 7.58 4.28
CA VAL A 275 22.62 7.46 3.56
C VAL A 275 22.47 8.57 2.54
N THR A 276 22.15 8.23 1.31
CA THR A 276 21.74 9.16 0.25
C THR A 276 20.24 9.05 0.01
N LEU A 277 19.61 10.16 -0.28
CA LEU A 277 18.18 10.26 -0.57
C LEU A 277 17.99 10.44 -2.07
N GLU A 278 17.18 9.59 -2.68
CA GLU A 278 16.83 9.65 -4.10
C GLU A 278 15.33 9.80 -4.29
N SER A 279 14.93 10.88 -4.95
CA SER A 279 13.53 11.16 -5.26
C SER A 279 13.25 10.95 -6.74
N GLN A 280 12.14 10.31 -7.06
CA GLN A 280 11.69 10.07 -8.42
C GLN A 280 10.24 10.48 -8.61
N GLU A 281 9.88 10.89 -9.84
CA GLU A 281 8.49 11.05 -10.25
C GLU A 281 7.74 9.71 -10.11
N TRP A 282 6.43 9.76 -9.81
CA TRP A 282 5.64 8.59 -9.42
C TRP A 282 5.72 7.41 -10.42
N ALA A 283 5.54 7.66 -11.72
CA ALA A 283 5.55 6.58 -12.71
C ALA A 283 6.94 5.96 -12.86
N THR A 284 8.00 6.78 -12.82
CA THR A 284 9.39 6.32 -12.82
C THR A 284 9.69 5.49 -11.58
N PHE A 285 9.30 5.99 -10.41
CA PHE A 285 9.46 5.32 -9.13
C PHE A 285 8.82 3.92 -9.10
N LEU A 286 7.58 3.80 -9.61
CA LEU A 286 6.91 2.50 -9.72
C LEU A 286 7.67 1.53 -10.62
N ASN A 287 8.16 2.00 -11.77
CA ASN A 287 8.91 1.18 -12.70
C ASN A 287 10.26 0.73 -12.13
N THR A 288 10.98 1.64 -11.45
CA THR A 288 12.25 1.34 -10.77
C THR A 288 12.07 0.26 -9.71
N ARG A 289 11.04 0.35 -8.87
CA ARG A 289 10.74 -0.67 -7.86
C ARG A 289 10.37 -2.01 -8.49
N LYS A 290 9.48 -2.03 -9.48
CA LYS A 290 9.06 -3.27 -10.17
C LYS A 290 10.20 -3.96 -10.90
N ALA A 291 11.14 -3.18 -11.43
CA ALA A 291 12.36 -3.72 -12.06
C ALA A 291 13.37 -4.28 -11.03
N GLY A 292 13.24 -3.91 -9.75
CA GLY A 292 14.21 -4.27 -8.71
C GLY A 292 15.49 -3.41 -8.75
N ASP A 293 15.45 -2.24 -9.40
CA ASP A 293 16.61 -1.35 -9.57
C ASP A 293 16.79 -0.43 -8.35
N TYR A 294 16.72 -0.98 -7.15
CA TYR A 294 16.87 -0.26 -5.88
C TYR A 294 17.38 -1.20 -4.79
N SER A 295 17.89 -0.64 -3.69
CA SER A 295 18.25 -1.41 -2.50
C SER A 295 17.22 -1.26 -1.39
N ILE A 296 16.86 -0.04 -1.07
CA ILE A 296 15.86 0.29 -0.04
C ILE A 296 14.92 1.35 -0.61
N ALA A 297 13.63 1.12 -0.51
CA ALA A 297 12.65 2.07 -1.02
C ALA A 297 11.49 2.31 -0.03
N ARG A 298 10.86 3.46 -0.19
CA ARG A 298 9.56 3.75 0.41
C ARG A 298 8.49 2.90 -0.27
N ASN A 299 7.55 2.40 0.50
CA ASN A 299 6.31 1.86 -0.04
C ASN A 299 5.12 2.18 0.88
N GLY A 300 3.93 1.89 0.45
CA GLY A 300 2.70 1.98 1.21
C GLY A 300 1.62 1.14 0.54
N TRP A 301 0.82 0.49 1.35
CA TRP A 301 -0.31 -0.30 0.88
C TRP A 301 -1.56 0.07 1.65
N VAL A 302 -2.63 0.31 0.92
CA VAL A 302 -3.98 0.48 1.47
C VAL A 302 -4.81 -0.68 0.96
N ALA A 303 -5.57 -1.31 1.85
CA ALA A 303 -6.40 -2.46 1.49
C ALA A 303 -7.37 -2.13 0.36
N ASP A 304 -7.39 -2.94 -0.68
CA ASP A 304 -8.36 -2.85 -1.76
C ASP A 304 -9.74 -3.36 -1.32
N TYR A 305 -9.75 -4.27 -0.35
CA TYR A 305 -10.95 -4.87 0.26
C TYR A 305 -10.66 -5.30 1.69
N ASN A 306 -11.70 -5.53 2.47
CA ASN A 306 -11.59 -5.81 3.91
C ASN A 306 -11.26 -7.29 4.18
N ASP A 307 -10.07 -7.71 3.76
CA ASP A 307 -9.47 -9.00 4.13
C ASP A 307 -7.94 -8.87 4.21
N PRO A 308 -7.29 -9.46 5.22
CA PRO A 308 -5.83 -9.40 5.38
C PRO A 308 -5.04 -9.95 4.21
N ILE A 309 -5.64 -10.86 3.41
CA ILE A 309 -4.96 -11.46 2.26
C ILE A 309 -4.51 -10.41 1.24
N CYS A 310 -5.20 -9.28 1.14
CA CYS A 310 -4.80 -8.18 0.26
C CYS A 310 -3.45 -7.53 0.63
N PHE A 311 -2.95 -7.79 1.86
CA PHE A 311 -1.60 -7.42 2.29
C PHE A 311 -0.60 -8.56 2.06
N LEU A 312 -1.04 -9.80 2.05
CA LEU A 312 -0.17 -10.97 2.09
C LEU A 312 0.09 -11.55 0.69
N ASP A 313 -0.88 -11.48 -0.21
CA ASP A 313 -0.79 -12.02 -1.58
C ASP A 313 0.22 -11.27 -2.48
N MET A 314 0.62 -10.06 -2.09
CA MET A 314 1.67 -9.33 -2.81
C MET A 314 3.06 -9.98 -2.67
N TRP A 315 3.29 -10.81 -1.67
CA TRP A 315 4.58 -11.41 -1.39
C TRP A 315 4.79 -12.78 -2.04
N VAL A 316 3.80 -13.32 -2.76
CA VAL A 316 4.02 -14.53 -3.56
C VAL A 316 4.97 -14.23 -4.73
N THR A 317 5.77 -15.21 -5.10
CA THR A 317 6.87 -15.06 -6.07
C THR A 317 6.45 -14.35 -7.37
N ASN A 318 5.28 -14.71 -7.90
CA ASN A 318 4.80 -14.19 -9.19
C ASN A 318 3.81 -13.02 -9.07
N SER A 319 3.65 -12.43 -7.89
CA SER A 319 2.82 -11.22 -7.73
C SER A 319 3.40 -10.04 -8.51
N GLY A 320 2.54 -9.29 -9.19
CA GLY A 320 2.92 -8.03 -9.82
C GLY A 320 3.29 -6.91 -8.84
N ASN A 321 3.02 -7.12 -7.53
CA ASN A 321 3.35 -6.22 -6.43
C ASN A 321 4.51 -6.72 -5.56
N ASN A 322 5.16 -7.84 -5.94
CA ASN A 322 6.35 -8.35 -5.26
C ASN A 322 7.59 -7.53 -5.66
N ASP A 323 7.61 -6.27 -5.24
CA ASP A 323 8.70 -5.34 -5.54
C ASP A 323 9.99 -5.73 -4.79
N VAL A 324 9.86 -6.41 -3.64
CA VAL A 324 11.00 -6.88 -2.83
C VAL A 324 11.74 -8.09 -3.38
N GLN A 325 11.26 -8.66 -4.50
CA GLN A 325 11.88 -9.80 -5.21
C GLN A 325 11.91 -11.12 -4.41
N PHE A 326 10.94 -11.35 -3.51
CA PHE A 326 10.81 -12.64 -2.83
C PHE A 326 10.65 -13.80 -3.83
N GLY A 327 11.42 -14.87 -3.59
CA GLY A 327 11.42 -16.05 -4.46
C GLY A 327 12.01 -15.82 -5.85
N LYS A 328 12.66 -14.69 -6.09
CA LYS A 328 13.28 -14.32 -7.36
C LYS A 328 14.78 -14.07 -7.20
N GLY A 329 15.47 -13.88 -8.33
CA GLY A 329 16.88 -13.49 -8.39
C GLY A 329 17.82 -14.48 -7.73
N ALA A 330 18.90 -13.98 -7.16
CA ALA A 330 19.94 -14.79 -6.53
C ALA A 330 19.46 -15.56 -5.28
N ALA A 331 18.40 -15.07 -4.61
CA ALA A 331 17.83 -15.70 -3.43
C ALA A 331 16.75 -16.75 -3.74
N ALA A 332 16.37 -16.95 -5.02
CA ALA A 332 15.29 -17.85 -5.41
C ALA A 332 15.45 -19.29 -4.88
N ASP A 333 16.67 -19.79 -4.92
CA ASP A 333 17.01 -21.16 -4.50
C ASP A 333 17.45 -21.28 -3.02
N ALA A 334 17.36 -20.17 -2.26
CA ALA A 334 17.76 -20.18 -0.85
C ALA A 334 16.79 -21.03 -0.02
N LYS A 335 17.28 -22.15 0.53
CA LYS A 335 16.50 -23.10 1.35
C LYS A 335 16.59 -22.74 2.84
N ILE A 336 15.98 -21.64 3.22
CA ILE A 336 16.05 -21.08 4.58
C ILE A 336 14.68 -20.93 5.24
N TYR A 337 13.60 -21.24 4.52
CA TYR A 337 12.24 -21.05 4.98
C TYR A 337 11.64 -22.38 5.47
N SER A 338 10.85 -22.33 6.50
CA SER A 338 10.12 -23.50 7.02
C SER A 338 8.69 -23.10 7.35
N ILE A 339 7.74 -23.99 7.04
CA ILE A 339 6.33 -23.82 7.36
C ILE A 339 5.74 -25.15 7.84
N ASP A 340 4.87 -25.09 8.84
CA ASP A 340 4.08 -26.22 9.30
C ASP A 340 2.61 -25.77 9.46
N LEU A 341 1.75 -26.17 8.55
CA LEU A 341 0.33 -25.87 8.57
C LEU A 341 -0.52 -27.03 9.11
N THR A 342 0.11 -28.12 9.54
CA THR A 342 -0.59 -29.28 10.09
C THR A 342 -1.40 -28.96 11.35
N PRO A 343 -0.99 -28.04 12.25
CA PRO A 343 -1.81 -27.63 13.39
C PRO A 343 -3.14 -26.96 12.99
N TYR A 344 -3.23 -26.45 11.77
CA TYR A 344 -4.40 -25.77 11.23
C TYR A 344 -5.24 -26.64 10.31
N GLY A 345 -4.91 -27.95 10.19
CA GLY A 345 -5.67 -28.92 9.42
C GLY A 345 -5.27 -29.06 7.94
N TYR A 346 -4.14 -28.49 7.54
CA TYR A 346 -3.58 -28.63 6.20
C TYR A 346 -2.47 -29.69 6.20
N ASP A 347 -2.33 -30.43 5.11
CA ASP A 347 -1.27 -31.45 4.94
C ASP A 347 -0.02 -30.82 4.31
N THR A 348 0.43 -29.70 4.87
CA THR A 348 1.59 -28.95 4.37
C THR A 348 2.59 -28.75 5.50
N LYS A 349 3.76 -29.36 5.33
CA LYS A 349 4.93 -29.14 6.19
C LYS A 349 6.19 -29.16 5.33
N VAL A 350 6.93 -28.07 5.35
CA VAL A 350 8.19 -27.91 4.63
C VAL A 350 9.25 -27.46 5.63
N GLU A 351 10.41 -28.12 5.63
CA GLU A 351 11.59 -27.74 6.40
C GLU A 351 12.73 -27.40 5.44
N ASN A 352 13.34 -26.23 5.63
CA ASN A 352 14.42 -25.73 4.76
C ASN A 352 14.01 -25.71 3.27
N GLY A 353 12.86 -25.15 2.98
CA GLY A 353 12.38 -24.91 1.63
C GLY A 353 12.76 -23.54 1.10
N THR A 354 12.59 -23.35 -0.19
CA THR A 354 12.61 -22.03 -0.84
C THR A 354 11.38 -21.21 -0.46
N TRP A 355 11.38 -19.93 -0.82
CA TRP A 355 10.20 -19.08 -0.67
C TRP A 355 8.98 -19.65 -1.41
N ALA A 356 9.19 -20.08 -2.67
CA ALA A 356 8.13 -20.69 -3.47
C ALA A 356 7.61 -22.02 -2.89
N GLU A 357 8.48 -22.84 -2.28
CA GLU A 357 8.08 -24.11 -1.65
C GLU A 357 7.32 -23.92 -0.31
N THR A 358 7.35 -22.70 0.26
CA THR A 358 6.78 -22.42 1.59
C THR A 358 5.69 -21.35 1.57
N TYR A 359 5.94 -20.18 1.03
CA TYR A 359 4.99 -19.06 1.08
C TYR A 359 3.98 -19.08 -0.07
N ASP A 360 4.37 -19.55 -1.24
CA ASP A 360 3.48 -19.61 -2.42
C ASP A 360 2.46 -20.78 -2.36
N VAL A 361 2.53 -21.62 -1.33
CA VAL A 361 1.65 -22.78 -1.09
C VAL A 361 0.51 -22.39 -0.17
#